data_ed701aef18ae9685279407f0ac48706a
#
_entry.id   ed701aef18ae9685279407f0ac48706a
#
_cell.length_a   1.000
_cell.length_b   1.000
_cell.length_c   1.000
_cell.angle_alpha   90.00
_cell.angle_beta   90.00
_cell.angle_gamma   90.00
#
_symmetry.space_group_name_H-M   'P 1'
#
loop_
_entity.id
_entity.type
_entity.pdbx_description
1 polymer ?
#
loop_
_entity_poly.entity_id
_entity_poly.type
_entity_poly.pdbx_seq_one_letter_code
_entity_poly.pdbx_strand_id
1 'polypeptide(L)'
;MAEDLYKVLGVPKGASEDEIKKAHRKLARQYHPDRNPDDPKAEERFKEIQGAYDTLSDPEKRKEYDAGGMFGGFGGGGQGGAGGAGPFGPGGPGAAGGFDVSDIFSNLFGRGGAGGGRGQAQQVRGRDLETELSLSFDQAVNGAQVSVTVPKAERCPTCHGNGAKPGTSPVTCPRCEGRGIDAQSQGFFSISQPCPQCGGQGQIIEDPCPTCGGSGLTKQTKRYKVNIPAGVKDGARIRLAGKGEAGQRGGPPGDLFVVTRVAASPVFKRLDGGNLEVTVPITIAEALRGATIEVPTLSGTKKIKVGAGTRHGSIQRLKGEGAPRPKGRGNGDIRYRLEIEMPEKLTKEQEEAAEKLAEAFNGSDPRAELLGKAAR
;
A
#
# COMPACT_ATOMS: atom_id res chain seq x y z
N MET A 1 -42.85 9.12 -0.04
CA MET A 1 -43.06 7.81 0.63
C MET A 1 -41.71 7.12 0.66
N ALA A 2 -41.17 6.83 1.85
CA ALA A 2 -39.89 6.13 1.94
C ALA A 2 -40.04 4.72 1.36
N GLU A 3 -39.31 4.39 0.32
CA GLU A 3 -39.33 3.04 -0.26
C GLU A 3 -38.76 2.03 0.74
N ASP A 4 -39.38 0.87 0.82
CA ASP A 4 -38.94 -0.23 1.67
C ASP A 4 -37.57 -0.71 1.20
N LEU A 5 -36.55 -0.67 2.08
CA LEU A 5 -35.17 -0.99 1.74
C LEU A 5 -35.01 -2.39 1.14
N TYR A 6 -35.85 -3.35 1.53
CA TYR A 6 -35.86 -4.68 0.93
C TYR A 6 -36.36 -4.63 -0.54
N LYS A 7 -37.30 -3.75 -0.85
CA LYS A 7 -37.78 -3.53 -2.24
C LYS A 7 -36.73 -2.85 -3.10
N VAL A 8 -35.96 -1.92 -2.53
CA VAL A 8 -34.85 -1.23 -3.23
C VAL A 8 -33.81 -2.24 -3.71
N LEU A 9 -33.47 -3.24 -2.86
CA LEU A 9 -32.55 -4.32 -3.23
C LEU A 9 -33.20 -5.47 -3.99
N GLY A 10 -34.54 -5.48 -4.10
CA GLY A 10 -35.29 -6.55 -4.77
C GLY A 10 -35.22 -7.90 -4.06
N VAL A 11 -35.16 -7.90 -2.72
CA VAL A 11 -35.10 -9.10 -1.88
C VAL A 11 -36.32 -9.16 -0.96
N PRO A 12 -36.77 -10.35 -0.51
CA PRO A 12 -37.86 -10.47 0.44
C PRO A 12 -37.46 -10.01 1.84
N LYS A 13 -38.44 -9.59 2.65
CA LYS A 13 -38.27 -9.36 4.10
C LYS A 13 -37.86 -10.68 4.75
N GLY A 14 -36.70 -10.74 5.37
CA GLY A 14 -36.15 -11.96 5.92
C GLY A 14 -35.05 -12.61 5.04
N ALA A 15 -34.66 -12.01 3.94
CA ALA A 15 -33.49 -12.47 3.16
C ALA A 15 -32.24 -12.63 4.02
N SER A 16 -31.44 -13.63 3.74
CA SER A 16 -30.16 -13.86 4.39
C SER A 16 -29.14 -12.77 4.03
N GLU A 17 -28.11 -12.62 4.86
CA GLU A 17 -27.03 -11.67 4.60
C GLU A 17 -26.34 -11.92 3.25
N ASP A 18 -26.17 -13.16 2.86
CA ASP A 18 -25.60 -13.55 1.57
C ASP A 18 -26.48 -13.16 0.38
N GLU A 19 -27.80 -13.27 0.53
CA GLU A 19 -28.77 -12.85 -0.50
C GLU A 19 -28.77 -11.34 -0.67
N ILE A 20 -28.76 -10.59 0.41
CA ILE A 20 -28.63 -9.12 0.43
C ILE A 20 -27.33 -8.70 -0.26
N LYS A 21 -26.21 -9.31 0.08
CA LYS A 21 -24.90 -9.05 -0.50
C LYS A 21 -24.83 -9.39 -2.00
N LYS A 22 -25.48 -10.47 -2.41
CA LYS A 22 -25.57 -10.89 -3.82
C LYS A 22 -26.43 -9.92 -4.63
N ALA A 23 -27.58 -9.50 -4.10
CA ALA A 23 -28.46 -8.52 -4.73
C ALA A 23 -27.76 -7.16 -4.90
N HIS A 24 -27.15 -6.66 -3.83
CA HIS A 24 -26.36 -5.43 -3.89
C HIS A 24 -25.28 -5.47 -4.96
N ARG A 25 -24.45 -6.52 -5.02
CA ARG A 25 -23.39 -6.65 -6.04
C ARG A 25 -23.94 -6.63 -7.47
N LYS A 26 -25.12 -7.24 -7.70
CA LYS A 26 -25.76 -7.25 -9.01
C LYS A 26 -26.21 -5.84 -9.42
N LEU A 27 -26.93 -5.16 -8.51
CA LEU A 27 -27.46 -3.82 -8.75
C LEU A 27 -26.36 -2.75 -8.83
N ALA A 28 -25.35 -2.82 -7.94
CA ALA A 28 -24.22 -1.91 -7.97
C ALA A 28 -23.43 -1.99 -9.28
N ARG A 29 -23.29 -3.18 -9.88
CA ARG A 29 -22.66 -3.31 -11.21
C ARG A 29 -23.55 -2.78 -12.34
N GLN A 30 -24.87 -2.84 -12.20
CA GLN A 30 -25.82 -2.38 -13.21
C GLN A 30 -25.89 -0.86 -13.23
N TYR A 31 -25.91 -0.20 -12.07
CA TYR A 31 -26.06 1.24 -11.92
C TYR A 31 -24.76 1.96 -11.60
N HIS A 32 -23.59 1.31 -11.82
CA HIS A 32 -22.28 1.92 -11.54
C HIS A 32 -22.06 3.17 -12.40
N PRO A 33 -21.56 4.29 -11.84
CA PRO A 33 -21.34 5.52 -12.59
C PRO A 33 -20.39 5.34 -13.78
N ASP A 34 -19.34 4.51 -13.67
CA ASP A 34 -18.43 4.24 -14.79
C ASP A 34 -19.10 3.50 -15.97
N ARG A 35 -20.23 2.84 -15.75
CA ARG A 35 -20.98 2.14 -16.81
C ARG A 35 -22.14 2.93 -17.34
N ASN A 36 -22.58 3.93 -16.61
CA ASN A 36 -23.69 4.81 -16.97
C ASN A 36 -23.24 6.27 -16.81
N PRO A 37 -22.18 6.70 -17.54
CA PRO A 37 -21.74 8.08 -17.50
C PRO A 37 -22.89 8.96 -18.01
N ASP A 38 -23.18 10.06 -17.32
CA ASP A 38 -24.20 11.06 -17.65
C ASP A 38 -25.68 10.62 -17.50
N ASP A 39 -25.98 9.52 -16.80
CA ASP A 39 -27.35 9.15 -16.44
C ASP A 39 -27.66 9.50 -14.96
N PRO A 40 -28.33 10.66 -14.70
CA PRO A 40 -28.65 11.08 -13.33
C PRO A 40 -29.60 10.13 -12.60
N LYS A 41 -30.43 9.38 -13.35
CA LYS A 41 -31.32 8.37 -12.77
C LYS A 41 -30.56 7.14 -12.28
N ALA A 42 -29.51 6.74 -13.01
CA ALA A 42 -28.64 5.65 -12.57
C ALA A 42 -27.85 6.04 -11.33
N GLU A 43 -27.38 7.28 -11.22
CA GLU A 43 -26.68 7.79 -10.04
C GLU A 43 -27.59 7.85 -8.80
N GLU A 44 -28.82 8.35 -8.96
CA GLU A 44 -29.80 8.40 -7.88
C GLU A 44 -30.16 6.99 -7.39
N ARG A 45 -30.39 6.06 -8.33
CA ARG A 45 -30.67 4.67 -8.01
C ARG A 45 -29.50 3.96 -7.35
N PHE A 46 -28.26 4.27 -7.74
CA PHE A 46 -27.05 3.76 -7.10
C PHE A 46 -26.94 4.22 -5.63
N LYS A 47 -27.25 5.50 -5.35
CA LYS A 47 -27.28 6.04 -3.97
C LYS A 47 -28.32 5.35 -3.10
N GLU A 48 -29.51 5.09 -3.65
CA GLU A 48 -30.57 4.35 -2.93
C GLU A 48 -30.14 2.91 -2.62
N ILE A 49 -29.56 2.20 -3.58
CA ILE A 49 -29.06 0.83 -3.44
C ILE A 49 -27.96 0.76 -2.36
N GLN A 50 -27.04 1.73 -2.37
CA GLN A 50 -25.97 1.80 -1.40
C GLN A 50 -26.53 2.04 0.02
N GLY A 51 -27.43 3.00 0.19
CA GLY A 51 -28.08 3.29 1.48
C GLY A 51 -28.89 2.11 2.02
N ALA A 52 -29.59 1.38 1.15
CA ALA A 52 -30.31 0.19 1.53
C ALA A 52 -29.39 -0.94 1.99
N TYR A 53 -28.25 -1.13 1.31
CA TYR A 53 -27.25 -2.12 1.70
C TYR A 53 -26.56 -1.77 3.02
N ASP A 54 -26.19 -0.52 3.25
CA ASP A 54 -25.53 -0.06 4.48
C ASP A 54 -26.40 -0.26 5.73
N THR A 55 -27.71 -0.23 5.56
CA THR A 55 -28.65 -0.48 6.64
C THR A 55 -28.94 -1.98 6.84
N LEU A 56 -29.12 -2.74 5.77
CA LEU A 56 -29.54 -4.14 5.84
C LEU A 56 -28.38 -5.13 5.99
N SER A 57 -27.13 -4.71 5.72
CA SER A 57 -25.94 -5.55 5.91
C SER A 57 -25.44 -5.61 7.34
N ASP A 58 -25.80 -4.66 8.18
CA ASP A 58 -25.47 -4.63 9.60
C ASP A 58 -26.60 -5.25 10.44
N PRO A 59 -26.35 -6.31 11.20
CA PRO A 59 -27.39 -6.98 11.98
C PRO A 59 -28.10 -6.09 13.02
N GLU A 60 -27.42 -5.08 13.57
CA GLU A 60 -28.01 -4.17 14.54
C GLU A 60 -28.90 -3.14 13.86
N LYS A 61 -28.42 -2.49 12.80
CA LYS A 61 -29.19 -1.53 12.00
C LYS A 61 -30.41 -2.18 11.34
N ARG A 62 -30.27 -3.43 10.88
CA ARG A 62 -31.36 -4.21 10.32
C ARG A 62 -32.44 -4.48 11.36
N LYS A 63 -32.08 -4.87 12.60
CA LYS A 63 -33.02 -5.06 13.68
C LYS A 63 -33.74 -3.76 14.05
N GLU A 64 -33.06 -2.65 14.10
CA GLU A 64 -33.67 -1.34 14.35
C GLU A 64 -34.62 -0.94 13.23
N TYR A 65 -34.26 -1.17 11.98
CA TYR A 65 -35.14 -0.94 10.83
C TYR A 65 -36.38 -1.84 10.85
N ASP A 66 -36.22 -3.14 11.12
CA ASP A 66 -37.30 -4.12 11.20
C ASP A 66 -38.22 -3.89 12.41
N ALA A 67 -37.72 -3.34 13.51
CA ALA A 67 -38.46 -2.94 14.68
C ALA A 67 -39.25 -1.63 14.53
N GLY A 68 -39.22 -0.99 13.35
CA GLY A 68 -39.91 0.28 13.07
C GLY A 68 -39.26 1.50 13.71
N GLY A 69 -38.03 1.35 14.20
CA GLY A 69 -37.25 2.44 14.80
C GLY A 69 -36.41 3.15 13.78
N MET A 70 -36.78 4.36 13.44
CA MET A 70 -35.94 5.44 12.90
C MET A 70 -36.24 6.01 11.50
N PHE A 71 -37.05 5.39 10.64
CA PHE A 71 -37.44 6.04 9.37
C PHE A 71 -38.88 6.56 9.35
N GLY A 72 -39.64 6.38 10.46
CA GLY A 72 -41.00 6.91 10.62
C GLY A 72 -41.09 8.35 11.16
N GLY A 73 -39.97 8.98 11.50
CA GLY A 73 -39.93 10.28 12.23
C GLY A 73 -39.72 11.53 11.38
N PHE A 74 -39.66 11.43 10.06
CA PHE A 74 -39.43 12.63 9.21
C PHE A 74 -40.68 13.10 8.43
N GLY A 75 -41.85 12.69 8.86
CA GLY A 75 -43.06 13.14 8.21
C GLY A 75 -44.29 12.99 9.08
N GLY A 76 -44.57 13.96 9.94
CA GLY A 76 -45.91 13.98 10.61
C GLY A 76 -45.95 14.91 11.81
N GLY A 77 -46.59 16.04 11.67
CA GLY A 77 -46.76 17.19 12.54
C GLY A 77 -47.21 16.93 13.98
N GLY A 78 -46.83 17.86 14.84
CA GLY A 78 -47.23 18.02 16.22
C GLY A 78 -46.66 19.26 16.84
N GLN A 79 -47.31 20.34 16.66
CA GLN A 79 -47.50 21.55 17.43
C GLN A 79 -46.72 21.75 18.76
N GLY A 80 -45.89 22.82 18.82
CA GLY A 80 -45.66 23.56 20.08
C GLY A 80 -44.21 23.68 20.49
N GLY A 81 -43.63 24.91 20.38
CA GLY A 81 -42.48 25.30 21.18
C GLY A 81 -41.45 26.18 20.43
N ALA A 82 -41.54 27.45 20.71
CA ALA A 82 -40.71 28.55 20.16
C ALA A 82 -39.19 28.41 20.38
N GLY A 83 -38.41 28.92 19.41
CA GLY A 83 -37.12 29.55 19.65
C GLY A 83 -35.89 28.75 19.26
N GLY A 84 -35.27 29.10 18.13
CA GLY A 84 -33.91 28.65 17.79
C GLY A 84 -33.63 28.73 16.30
N ALA A 85 -33.29 29.91 15.81
CA ALA A 85 -32.81 30.14 14.43
C ALA A 85 -31.49 29.44 14.21
N GLY A 86 -31.51 28.33 13.42
CA GLY A 86 -30.30 27.71 12.89
C GLY A 86 -29.88 28.33 11.57
N PRO A 87 -28.58 28.49 11.29
CA PRO A 87 -28.06 29.20 10.14
C PRO A 87 -27.95 28.30 8.89
N PHE A 88 -29.09 27.92 8.30
CA PHE A 88 -29.12 27.38 6.93
C PHE A 88 -30.31 27.98 6.17
N GLY A 89 -30.09 29.24 5.77
CA GLY A 89 -30.93 29.93 4.81
C GLY A 89 -30.47 29.63 3.38
N PRO A 90 -31.38 29.61 2.39
CA PRO A 90 -31.07 29.29 1.01
C PRO A 90 -30.47 30.48 0.28
N GLY A 91 -29.22 30.43 -0.12
CA GLY A 91 -28.66 31.44 -1.02
C GLY A 91 -27.16 31.60 -0.95
N GLY A 92 -26.42 30.89 -1.82
CA GLY A 92 -25.03 31.15 -2.11
C GLY A 92 -24.45 30.20 -3.12
N PRO A 93 -24.01 30.67 -4.34
CA PRO A 93 -23.52 29.83 -5.41
C PRO A 93 -22.02 29.53 -5.24
N GLY A 94 -21.64 28.26 -5.39
CA GLY A 94 -20.30 27.85 -5.83
C GLY A 94 -19.34 27.39 -4.79
N ALA A 95 -19.16 26.06 -4.73
CA ALA A 95 -17.84 25.43 -4.60
C ALA A 95 -17.98 23.92 -4.86
N ALA A 96 -17.49 23.51 -6.02
CA ALA A 96 -17.25 22.12 -6.36
C ALA A 96 -16.10 21.60 -5.49
N GLY A 97 -16.39 20.65 -4.60
CA GLY A 97 -15.42 19.95 -3.79
C GLY A 97 -16.12 18.77 -3.15
N GLY A 98 -15.75 17.56 -3.54
CA GLY A 98 -16.36 16.32 -3.06
C GLY A 98 -16.32 16.19 -1.54
N PHE A 99 -17.46 16.41 -0.91
CA PHE A 99 -17.64 16.13 0.50
C PHE A 99 -17.94 14.63 0.67
N ASP A 100 -17.03 13.94 1.32
CA ASP A 100 -17.20 12.55 1.71
C ASP A 100 -18.35 12.46 2.74
N VAL A 101 -19.46 11.85 2.33
CA VAL A 101 -20.66 11.67 3.15
C VAL A 101 -20.37 10.80 4.39
N SER A 102 -19.28 10.03 4.35
CA SER A 102 -18.77 9.21 5.44
C SER A 102 -18.30 10.05 6.63
N ASP A 103 -17.68 11.20 6.38
CA ASP A 103 -17.21 12.12 7.43
C ASP A 103 -18.34 12.86 8.13
N ILE A 104 -19.43 13.16 7.42
CA ILE A 104 -20.61 13.82 8.02
C ILE A 104 -21.37 12.81 8.89
N PHE A 105 -21.42 11.54 8.49
CA PHE A 105 -22.12 10.51 9.25
C PHE A 105 -21.36 10.10 10.52
N SER A 106 -20.04 10.01 10.46
CA SER A 106 -19.19 9.72 11.63
C SER A 106 -19.21 10.87 12.65
N ASN A 107 -19.34 12.11 12.21
CA ASN A 107 -19.42 13.28 13.09
C ASN A 107 -20.81 13.49 13.72
N LEU A 108 -21.88 13.07 13.05
CA LEU A 108 -23.26 13.22 13.54
C LEU A 108 -23.69 12.08 14.46
N PHE A 109 -23.27 10.85 14.16
CA PHE A 109 -23.63 9.66 14.96
C PHE A 109 -22.59 9.24 16.00
N GLY A 110 -21.31 9.63 15.85
CA GLY A 110 -20.27 9.37 16.84
C GLY A 110 -20.35 10.22 18.11
N ARG A 111 -21.24 11.22 18.17
CA ARG A 111 -21.33 12.20 19.27
C ARG A 111 -22.53 12.01 20.20
N GLY A 112 -23.28 10.92 20.08
CA GLY A 112 -24.45 10.61 20.88
C GLY A 112 -24.19 9.74 22.10
N GLY A 113 -23.11 9.98 22.83
CA GLY A 113 -22.79 9.35 24.11
C GLY A 113 -22.42 10.40 25.15
N ALA A 114 -23.42 11.06 25.76
CA ALA A 114 -23.21 11.94 26.89
C ALA A 114 -22.77 11.12 28.12
N GLY A 115 -21.48 10.91 28.26
CA GLY A 115 -20.81 10.46 29.47
C GLY A 115 -19.70 11.44 29.77
N GLY A 116 -19.82 12.26 30.83
CA GLY A 116 -18.82 13.18 31.34
C GLY A 116 -17.49 12.50 31.63
N GLY A 117 -16.66 12.31 30.61
CA GLY A 117 -15.29 11.82 30.73
C GLY A 117 -14.37 13.00 31.07
N ARG A 118 -13.86 13.02 32.31
CA ARG A 118 -12.69 13.81 32.72
C ARG A 118 -11.68 13.80 31.57
N GLY A 119 -11.18 14.96 31.18
CA GLY A 119 -10.23 15.16 30.08
C GLY A 119 -9.03 14.21 30.17
N GLN A 120 -9.19 13.01 29.61
CA GLN A 120 -8.11 12.07 29.45
C GLN A 120 -7.18 12.64 28.39
N ALA A 121 -5.95 12.97 28.78
CA ALA A 121 -4.91 13.44 27.87
C ALA A 121 -4.85 12.48 26.68
N GLN A 122 -5.18 12.98 25.50
CA GLN A 122 -5.33 12.18 24.28
C GLN A 122 -4.05 11.38 24.01
N GLN A 123 -4.17 10.06 24.00
CA GLN A 123 -3.06 9.17 23.71
C GLN A 123 -2.63 9.37 22.26
N VAL A 124 -1.35 9.69 22.05
CA VAL A 124 -0.81 9.92 20.71
C VAL A 124 -0.02 8.69 20.27
N ARG A 125 -0.42 8.12 19.14
CA ARG A 125 0.33 7.02 18.52
C ARG A 125 1.74 7.49 18.13
N GLY A 126 2.75 6.63 18.33
CA GLY A 126 4.12 6.87 17.88
C GLY A 126 4.20 6.97 16.35
N ARG A 127 5.20 7.70 15.86
CA ARG A 127 5.46 7.83 14.43
C ARG A 127 5.97 6.53 13.84
N ASP A 128 5.57 6.26 12.61
CA ASP A 128 6.14 5.17 11.82
C ASP A 128 7.57 5.55 11.40
N LEU A 129 8.44 4.55 11.34
CA LEU A 129 9.82 4.69 10.91
C LEU A 129 10.02 3.98 9.58
N GLU A 130 10.90 4.50 8.75
CA GLU A 130 11.31 3.87 7.50
C GLU A 130 12.83 3.75 7.47
N THR A 131 13.32 2.60 7.02
CA THR A 131 14.74 2.33 6.89
C THR A 131 15.00 1.50 5.64
N GLU A 132 16.14 1.72 5.01
CA GLU A 132 16.56 0.94 3.85
C GLU A 132 17.43 -0.24 4.27
N LEU A 133 17.27 -1.35 3.56
CA LEU A 133 18.04 -2.56 3.75
C LEU A 133 18.62 -3.01 2.42
N SER A 134 19.95 -2.96 2.29
CA SER A 134 20.65 -3.48 1.13
C SER A 134 20.75 -4.99 1.19
N LEU A 135 20.39 -5.65 0.10
CA LEU A 135 20.42 -7.10 -0.07
C LEU A 135 21.25 -7.45 -1.29
N SER A 136 22.01 -8.54 -1.23
CA SER A 136 22.57 -9.14 -2.44
C SER A 136 21.47 -9.76 -3.29
N PHE A 137 21.75 -9.97 -4.58
CA PHE A 137 20.81 -10.66 -5.47
C PHE A 137 20.41 -12.04 -4.93
N ASP A 138 21.38 -12.82 -4.43
CA ASP A 138 21.14 -14.15 -3.89
C ASP A 138 20.28 -14.16 -2.63
N GLN A 139 20.51 -13.18 -1.74
CA GLN A 139 19.67 -13.00 -0.54
C GLN A 139 18.23 -12.63 -0.92
N ALA A 140 18.06 -11.83 -1.95
CA ALA A 140 16.71 -11.46 -2.43
C ALA A 140 15.98 -12.61 -3.13
N VAL A 141 16.71 -13.50 -3.80
CA VAL A 141 16.14 -14.66 -4.49
C VAL A 141 15.80 -15.76 -3.49
N ASN A 142 16.75 -16.14 -2.63
CA ASN A 142 16.60 -17.28 -1.72
C ASN A 142 15.85 -16.92 -0.44
N GLY A 143 15.70 -15.61 -0.16
CA GLY A 143 15.29 -15.11 1.14
C GLY A 143 16.44 -15.15 2.15
N ALA A 144 16.36 -14.29 3.15
CA ALA A 144 17.38 -14.21 4.17
C ALA A 144 16.82 -13.66 5.49
N GLN A 145 17.47 -13.96 6.59
CA GLN A 145 17.26 -13.27 7.85
C GLN A 145 18.37 -12.25 8.04
N VAL A 146 18.02 -10.96 8.05
CA VAL A 146 18.97 -9.86 8.16
C VAL A 146 18.67 -9.02 9.39
N SER A 147 19.72 -8.55 10.07
CA SER A 147 19.59 -7.64 11.21
C SER A 147 19.64 -6.19 10.76
N VAL A 148 18.61 -5.41 11.10
CA VAL A 148 18.54 -3.98 10.84
C VAL A 148 18.68 -3.22 12.15
N THR A 149 19.52 -2.20 12.15
CA THR A 149 19.75 -1.32 13.30
C THR A 149 19.07 0.01 13.06
N VAL A 150 18.12 0.36 13.96
CA VAL A 150 17.29 1.56 13.79
C VAL A 150 17.38 2.44 15.03
N PRO A 151 17.79 3.71 14.89
CA PRO A 151 17.66 4.69 15.97
C PRO A 151 16.19 5.08 16.12
N LYS A 152 15.65 4.99 17.31
CA LYS A 152 14.27 5.37 17.60
C LYS A 152 14.11 5.99 18.98
N ALA A 153 13.04 6.78 19.13
CA ALA A 153 12.60 7.26 20.42
C ALA A 153 11.85 6.14 21.16
N GLU A 154 12.31 5.80 22.36
CA GLU A 154 11.66 4.85 23.27
C GLU A 154 11.25 5.52 24.57
N ARG A 155 10.31 4.91 25.27
CA ARG A 155 9.92 5.41 26.59
C ARG A 155 11.13 5.43 27.53
N CYS A 156 11.30 6.55 28.20
CA CYS A 156 12.38 6.71 29.16
C CYS A 156 12.29 5.62 30.25
N PRO A 157 13.35 4.84 30.49
CA PRO A 157 13.33 3.78 31.49
C PRO A 157 13.19 4.30 32.93
N THR A 158 13.57 5.54 33.18
CA THR A 158 13.53 6.16 34.50
C THR A 158 12.17 6.64 34.91
N CYS A 159 11.46 7.33 33.98
CA CYS A 159 10.12 7.90 34.25
C CYS A 159 8.99 7.13 33.57
N HIS A 160 9.28 6.06 32.84
CA HIS A 160 8.31 5.23 32.12
C HIS A 160 7.38 6.02 31.18
N GLY A 161 7.88 7.16 30.69
CA GLY A 161 7.16 8.00 29.71
C GLY A 161 6.34 9.16 30.29
N ASN A 162 6.27 9.35 31.62
CA ASN A 162 5.55 10.44 32.23
C ASN A 162 6.32 11.78 32.22
N GLY A 163 7.62 11.74 32.03
CA GLY A 163 8.48 12.94 31.98
C GLY A 163 8.87 13.52 33.31
N ALA A 164 8.24 13.10 34.42
CA ALA A 164 8.52 13.61 35.75
C ALA A 164 9.64 12.79 36.44
N LYS A 165 10.32 13.38 37.40
CA LYS A 165 11.30 12.73 38.28
C LYS A 165 10.66 11.57 39.03
N PRO A 166 11.34 10.43 39.21
CA PRO A 166 10.83 9.32 40.02
C PRO A 166 10.37 9.79 41.39
N GLY A 167 9.14 9.43 41.77
CA GLY A 167 8.49 9.89 43.01
C GLY A 167 7.64 11.13 42.87
N THR A 168 7.66 11.80 41.72
CA THR A 168 6.78 12.91 41.39
C THR A 168 5.86 12.56 40.20
N SER A 169 4.79 13.30 40.02
CA SER A 169 3.84 13.12 38.93
C SER A 169 3.56 14.45 38.21
N PRO A 170 3.28 14.43 36.91
CA PRO A 170 2.83 15.62 36.21
C PRO A 170 1.54 16.18 36.86
N VAL A 171 1.46 17.48 37.03
CA VAL A 171 0.31 18.18 37.59
C VAL A 171 -0.59 18.69 36.48
N THR A 172 -1.90 18.59 36.66
CA THR A 172 -2.87 19.15 35.71
C THR A 172 -2.63 20.66 35.57
N CYS A 173 -2.54 21.16 34.35
CA CYS A 173 -2.33 22.57 34.09
C CYS A 173 -3.54 23.39 34.64
N PRO A 174 -3.30 24.33 35.59
CA PRO A 174 -4.39 25.06 36.20
C PRO A 174 -5.11 26.04 35.22
N ARG A 175 -4.41 26.48 34.16
CA ARG A 175 -4.98 27.42 33.19
C ARG A 175 -5.98 26.76 32.23
N CYS A 176 -5.71 25.56 31.74
CA CYS A 176 -6.58 24.85 30.82
C CYS A 176 -7.29 23.65 31.44
N GLU A 177 -7.12 23.40 32.71
CA GLU A 177 -7.72 22.29 33.46
C GLU A 177 -7.55 20.93 32.78
N GLY A 178 -6.37 20.73 32.18
CA GLY A 178 -6.06 19.48 31.46
C GLY A 178 -6.45 19.43 30.00
N ARG A 179 -7.17 20.44 29.49
CA ARG A 179 -7.66 20.43 28.08
C ARG A 179 -6.55 20.65 27.06
N GLY A 180 -5.43 21.24 27.44
CA GLY A 180 -4.33 21.58 26.54
C GLY A 180 -4.59 22.74 25.59
N ILE A 181 -5.82 23.22 25.49
CA ILE A 181 -6.25 24.32 24.65
C ILE A 181 -6.81 25.47 25.50
N ASP A 182 -6.54 26.69 25.08
CA ASP A 182 -7.11 27.91 25.64
C ASP A 182 -8.09 28.46 24.59
N ALA A 183 -9.39 28.45 24.93
CA ALA A 183 -10.43 28.92 24.06
C ALA A 183 -10.68 30.41 24.39
N GLN A 184 -10.21 31.30 23.55
CA GLN A 184 -10.57 32.74 23.63
C GLN A 184 -11.79 32.97 22.75
N SER A 185 -12.92 33.27 23.43
CA SER A 185 -14.14 33.71 22.75
C SER A 185 -14.04 35.18 22.44
N GLN A 186 -13.84 35.54 21.18
CA GLN A 186 -14.00 36.90 20.68
C GLN A 186 -15.31 36.99 19.87
N GLY A 187 -16.41 37.24 20.53
CA GLY A 187 -17.71 37.37 19.88
C GLY A 187 -18.22 36.08 19.25
N PHE A 188 -18.52 36.08 17.96
CA PHE A 188 -19.09 34.95 17.22
C PHE A 188 -18.06 33.89 16.83
N PHE A 189 -16.76 34.14 17.01
CA PHE A 189 -15.70 33.17 16.64
C PHE A 189 -14.92 32.76 17.88
N SER A 190 -14.87 31.44 18.13
CA SER A 190 -14.04 30.82 19.15
C SER A 190 -12.78 30.28 18.49
N ILE A 191 -11.63 30.92 18.73
CA ILE A 191 -10.33 30.46 18.25
C ILE A 191 -9.70 29.63 19.36
N SER A 192 -9.50 28.35 19.09
CA SER A 192 -8.82 27.46 20.00
C SER A 192 -7.31 27.50 19.74
N GLN A 193 -6.55 27.99 20.73
CA GLN A 193 -5.07 28.03 20.67
C GLN A 193 -4.50 27.05 21.68
N PRO A 194 -3.27 26.47 21.41
CA PRO A 194 -2.57 25.70 22.41
C PRO A 194 -2.38 26.55 23.68
N CYS A 195 -2.66 25.95 24.84
CA CYS A 195 -2.52 26.66 26.12
C CYS A 195 -1.07 27.15 26.30
N PRO A 196 -0.82 28.45 26.47
CA PRO A 196 0.54 28.98 26.54
C PRO A 196 1.31 28.52 27.78
N GLN A 197 0.64 28.08 28.83
CA GLN A 197 1.28 27.62 30.04
C GLN A 197 1.79 26.20 29.94
N CYS A 198 1.06 25.29 29.28
CA CYS A 198 1.46 23.90 29.13
C CYS A 198 1.89 23.53 27.71
N GLY A 199 1.90 24.49 26.77
CA GLY A 199 2.25 24.23 25.36
C GLY A 199 1.36 23.20 24.66
N GLY A 200 0.10 23.10 25.07
CA GLY A 200 -0.84 22.12 24.51
C GLY A 200 -0.84 20.76 25.22
N GLN A 201 0.01 20.57 26.22
CA GLN A 201 0.16 19.26 26.89
C GLN A 201 -0.93 18.95 27.91
N GLY A 202 -1.67 19.94 28.41
CA GLY A 202 -2.68 19.78 29.44
C GLY A 202 -2.10 19.53 30.84
N GLN A 203 -0.82 19.25 30.95
CA GLN A 203 -0.10 18.94 32.20
C GLN A 203 1.20 19.75 32.27
N ILE A 204 1.67 20.02 33.48
CA ILE A 204 2.92 20.71 33.77
C ILE A 204 3.81 19.74 34.56
N ILE A 205 5.07 19.66 34.20
CA ILE A 205 6.09 18.89 34.93
C ILE A 205 6.92 19.88 35.72
N GLU A 206 6.71 19.92 37.04
CA GLU A 206 7.47 20.79 37.95
C GLU A 206 8.92 20.29 38.11
N ASP A 207 9.07 19.00 38.34
CA ASP A 207 10.36 18.31 38.46
C ASP A 207 10.62 17.43 37.23
N PRO A 208 11.40 17.88 36.25
CA PRO A 208 11.66 17.08 35.06
C PRO A 208 12.57 15.89 35.35
N CYS A 209 12.30 14.76 34.70
CA CYS A 209 13.12 13.56 34.79
C CYS A 209 14.57 13.84 34.34
N PRO A 210 15.60 13.53 35.16
CA PRO A 210 16.99 13.84 34.82
C PRO A 210 17.50 13.09 33.57
N THR A 211 16.90 11.95 33.23
CA THR A 211 17.31 11.14 32.07
C THR A 211 16.77 11.66 30.73
N CYS A 212 15.54 12.16 30.71
CA CYS A 212 14.89 12.59 29.48
C CYS A 212 14.58 14.09 29.41
N GLY A 213 14.88 14.87 30.45
CA GLY A 213 14.62 16.29 30.51
C GLY A 213 13.14 16.69 30.37
N GLY A 214 12.24 15.84 30.85
CA GLY A 214 10.80 16.10 30.78
C GLY A 214 10.10 15.52 29.54
N SER A 215 10.86 15.09 28.52
CA SER A 215 10.25 14.59 27.26
C SER A 215 9.54 13.24 27.37
N GLY A 216 9.83 12.45 28.41
CA GLY A 216 9.31 11.11 28.57
C GLY A 216 9.94 10.07 27.61
N LEU A 217 10.79 10.52 26.68
CA LEU A 217 11.38 9.69 25.63
C LEU A 217 12.92 9.78 25.66
N THR A 218 13.57 8.70 25.31
CA THR A 218 15.04 8.63 25.12
C THR A 218 15.35 8.05 23.75
N LYS A 219 16.40 8.57 23.10
CA LYS A 219 16.87 8.00 21.83
C LYS A 219 17.66 6.73 22.13
N GLN A 220 17.25 5.63 21.54
CA GLN A 220 17.92 4.34 21.65
C GLN A 220 18.08 3.70 20.27
N THR A 221 19.17 2.97 20.09
CA THR A 221 19.42 2.20 18.87
C THR A 221 19.02 0.76 19.12
N LYS A 222 18.02 0.29 18.35
CA LYS A 222 17.53 -1.10 18.46
C LYS A 222 17.89 -1.91 17.22
N ARG A 223 18.25 -3.15 17.45
CA ARG A 223 18.52 -4.12 16.39
C ARG A 223 17.32 -5.07 16.24
N TYR A 224 16.79 -5.17 15.04
CA TYR A 224 15.68 -6.05 14.71
C TYR A 224 16.12 -7.10 13.69
N LYS A 225 15.74 -8.36 13.92
CA LYS A 225 15.89 -9.43 12.93
C LYS A 225 14.68 -9.37 11.99
N VAL A 226 14.94 -9.20 10.70
CA VAL A 226 13.92 -9.10 9.64
C VAL A 226 14.02 -10.32 8.77
N ASN A 227 12.92 -11.04 8.62
CA ASN A 227 12.85 -12.17 7.70
C ASN A 227 12.42 -11.65 6.33
N ILE A 228 13.31 -11.79 5.37
CA ILE A 228 13.08 -11.39 3.98
C ILE A 228 12.54 -12.61 3.25
N PRO A 229 11.32 -12.54 2.67
CA PRO A 229 10.78 -13.65 1.90
C PRO A 229 11.57 -13.87 0.61
N ALA A 230 11.66 -15.12 0.18
CA ALA A 230 12.29 -15.46 -1.09
C ALA A 230 11.57 -14.78 -2.27
N GLY A 231 12.35 -14.33 -3.24
CA GLY A 231 11.84 -13.62 -4.41
C GLY A 231 11.46 -12.15 -4.18
N VAL A 232 11.86 -11.54 -3.05
CA VAL A 232 11.57 -10.13 -2.76
C VAL A 232 12.06 -9.22 -3.90
N LYS A 233 11.26 -8.23 -4.29
CA LYS A 233 11.62 -7.25 -5.34
C LYS A 233 12.39 -6.07 -4.73
N ASP A 234 13.14 -5.36 -5.56
CA ASP A 234 13.68 -4.06 -5.20
C ASP A 234 12.56 -3.09 -4.85
N GLY A 235 12.77 -2.24 -3.83
CA GLY A 235 11.77 -1.30 -3.35
C GLY A 235 10.60 -1.94 -2.57
N ALA A 236 10.62 -3.24 -2.27
CA ALA A 236 9.56 -3.87 -1.49
C ALA A 236 9.58 -3.37 -0.03
N ARG A 237 8.40 -3.04 0.51
CA ARG A 237 8.21 -2.58 1.89
C ARG A 237 7.77 -3.72 2.80
N ILE A 238 8.56 -4.01 3.81
CA ILE A 238 8.29 -5.03 4.83
C ILE A 238 7.90 -4.32 6.11
N ARG A 239 6.67 -4.53 6.58
CA ARG A 239 6.15 -3.92 7.80
C ARG A 239 6.49 -4.77 9.03
N LEU A 240 7.07 -4.15 10.02
CA LEU A 240 7.28 -4.69 11.36
C LEU A 240 6.36 -3.94 12.33
N ALA A 241 5.24 -4.55 12.69
CA ALA A 241 4.23 -3.94 13.52
C ALA A 241 4.76 -3.57 14.90
N GLY A 242 4.45 -2.36 15.37
CA GLY A 242 4.82 -1.86 16.69
C GLY A 242 6.32 -1.65 16.92
N LYS A 243 7.14 -1.60 15.85
CA LYS A 243 8.60 -1.38 15.95
C LYS A 243 9.04 0.05 15.58
N GLY A 244 8.08 0.95 15.31
CA GLY A 244 8.32 2.38 15.16
C GLY A 244 8.65 3.10 16.44
N GLU A 245 8.49 4.43 16.47
CA GLU A 245 8.70 5.25 17.67
C GLU A 245 7.67 4.93 18.75
N ALA A 246 8.03 5.15 20.00
CA ALA A 246 7.09 5.00 21.11
C ALA A 246 6.01 6.07 21.05
N GLY A 247 4.78 5.67 21.35
CA GLY A 247 3.67 6.61 21.50
C GLY A 247 3.82 7.45 22.77
N GLN A 248 3.26 8.65 22.72
CA GLN A 248 3.24 9.54 23.87
C GLN A 248 1.99 9.30 24.74
N ARG A 249 2.09 9.61 26.03
CA ARG A 249 0.96 9.52 26.98
C ARG A 249 0.28 8.15 27.01
N GLY A 250 1.07 7.07 26.92
CA GLY A 250 0.50 5.72 26.91
C GLY A 250 -0.01 5.25 25.55
N GLY A 251 0.09 6.07 24.51
CA GLY A 251 -0.29 5.69 23.14
C GLY A 251 0.50 4.50 22.61
N PRO A 252 -0.04 3.76 21.64
CA PRO A 252 0.64 2.63 21.01
C PRO A 252 1.85 3.10 20.19
N PRO A 253 2.89 2.27 20.04
CA PRO A 253 4.02 2.58 19.16
C PRO A 253 3.58 2.59 17.69
N GLY A 254 4.35 3.30 16.86
CA GLY A 254 4.24 3.22 15.40
C GLY A 254 4.80 1.91 14.84
N ASP A 255 4.84 1.80 13.53
CA ASP A 255 5.39 0.66 12.81
C ASP A 255 6.76 0.99 12.21
N LEU A 256 7.57 -0.03 11.94
CA LEU A 256 8.80 0.10 11.19
C LEU A 256 8.62 -0.51 9.81
N PHE A 257 8.88 0.28 8.78
CA PHE A 257 8.90 -0.15 7.39
C PHE A 257 10.36 -0.32 6.93
N VAL A 258 10.68 -1.52 6.48
CA VAL A 258 11.98 -1.83 5.89
C VAL A 258 11.82 -1.89 4.39
N VAL A 259 12.48 -0.98 3.68
CA VAL A 259 12.51 -0.92 2.22
C VAL A 259 13.73 -1.67 1.72
N THR A 260 13.51 -2.68 0.88
CA THR A 260 14.61 -3.49 0.34
C THR A 260 15.27 -2.79 -0.84
N ARG A 261 16.61 -2.73 -0.84
CA ARG A 261 17.44 -2.33 -1.97
C ARG A 261 18.23 -3.54 -2.44
N VAL A 262 17.85 -4.08 -3.60
CA VAL A 262 18.47 -5.30 -4.14
C VAL A 262 19.56 -4.92 -5.12
N ALA A 263 20.78 -5.39 -4.83
CA ALA A 263 21.91 -5.20 -5.75
C ALA A 263 21.66 -5.94 -7.08
N ALA A 264 22.02 -5.33 -8.20
CA ALA A 264 21.94 -5.95 -9.50
C ALA A 264 22.91 -7.15 -9.59
N SER A 265 22.48 -8.23 -10.22
CA SER A 265 23.38 -9.34 -10.56
C SER A 265 24.11 -9.02 -11.87
N PRO A 266 25.40 -9.35 -11.98
CA PRO A 266 26.12 -9.20 -13.24
C PRO A 266 25.66 -10.19 -14.32
N VAL A 267 24.97 -11.27 -13.93
CA VAL A 267 24.56 -12.36 -14.83
C VAL A 267 23.05 -12.38 -15.05
N PHE A 268 22.28 -12.20 -13.98
CA PHE A 268 20.82 -12.37 -14.00
C PHE A 268 20.09 -11.03 -14.01
N LYS A 269 19.38 -10.72 -15.06
CA LYS A 269 18.45 -9.59 -15.12
C LYS A 269 17.07 -10.02 -14.67
N ARG A 270 16.51 -9.38 -13.65
CA ARG A 270 15.15 -9.70 -13.17
C ARG A 270 14.08 -9.19 -14.13
N LEU A 271 13.10 -10.06 -14.36
CA LEU A 271 11.86 -9.75 -15.07
C LEU A 271 10.67 -9.96 -14.13
N ASP A 272 9.48 -9.62 -14.60
CA ASP A 272 8.26 -9.82 -13.82
C ASP A 272 7.89 -11.30 -13.65
N GLY A 273 7.15 -11.58 -12.56
CA GLY A 273 6.66 -12.93 -12.27
C GLY A 273 7.71 -13.92 -11.80
N GLY A 274 8.87 -13.45 -11.28
CA GLY A 274 9.97 -14.32 -10.85
C GLY A 274 10.84 -14.81 -12.00
N ASN A 275 10.62 -14.33 -13.22
CA ASN A 275 11.44 -14.68 -14.37
C ASN A 275 12.80 -13.98 -14.31
N LEU A 276 13.81 -14.62 -14.86
CA LEU A 276 15.15 -14.10 -15.02
C LEU A 276 15.54 -14.12 -16.50
N GLU A 277 16.35 -13.18 -16.93
CA GLU A 277 16.97 -13.17 -18.25
C GLU A 277 18.49 -13.23 -18.10
N VAL A 278 19.12 -14.02 -18.93
CA VAL A 278 20.57 -14.18 -19.02
C VAL A 278 20.96 -14.02 -20.48
N THR A 279 21.90 -13.15 -20.77
CA THR A 279 22.50 -13.04 -22.08
C THR A 279 23.61 -14.07 -22.17
N VAL A 280 23.53 -14.94 -23.17
CA VAL A 280 24.49 -16.02 -23.39
C VAL A 280 25.18 -15.79 -24.73
N PRO A 281 26.47 -15.48 -24.73
CA PRO A 281 27.24 -15.39 -25.97
C PRO A 281 27.41 -16.79 -26.60
N ILE A 282 27.17 -16.88 -27.89
CA ILE A 282 27.41 -18.07 -28.70
C ILE A 282 28.24 -17.72 -29.92
N THR A 283 29.03 -18.64 -30.41
CA THR A 283 29.80 -18.49 -31.62
C THR A 283 28.94 -18.66 -32.88
N ILE A 284 29.40 -18.11 -34.01
CA ILE A 284 28.73 -18.28 -35.30
C ILE A 284 28.61 -19.79 -35.66
N ALA A 285 29.66 -20.57 -35.39
CA ALA A 285 29.67 -22.01 -35.65
C ALA A 285 28.62 -22.75 -34.85
N GLU A 286 28.43 -22.40 -33.55
CA GLU A 286 27.40 -22.94 -32.69
C GLU A 286 26.00 -22.54 -33.17
N ALA A 287 25.84 -21.32 -33.63
CA ALA A 287 24.56 -20.82 -34.16
C ALA A 287 24.18 -21.58 -35.47
N LEU A 288 25.13 -21.83 -36.37
CA LEU A 288 24.87 -22.50 -37.63
C LEU A 288 24.65 -24.00 -37.50
N ARG A 289 25.52 -24.68 -36.75
CA ARG A 289 25.53 -26.17 -36.64
C ARG A 289 24.64 -26.68 -35.52
N GLY A 290 24.32 -25.83 -34.56
CA GLY A 290 23.80 -26.20 -33.26
C GLY A 290 24.89 -26.75 -32.33
N ALA A 291 24.68 -26.61 -31.04
CA ALA A 291 25.62 -27.03 -30.02
C ALA A 291 24.90 -27.35 -28.72
N THR A 292 25.59 -28.03 -27.81
CA THR A 292 25.19 -28.18 -26.43
C THR A 292 26.11 -27.28 -25.59
N ILE A 293 25.55 -26.24 -24.99
CA ILE A 293 26.30 -25.24 -24.21
C ILE A 293 25.92 -25.33 -22.73
N GLU A 294 26.85 -24.93 -21.87
CA GLU A 294 26.57 -24.78 -20.43
C GLU A 294 26.13 -23.37 -20.13
N VAL A 295 25.05 -23.26 -19.35
CA VAL A 295 24.47 -21.98 -18.97
C VAL A 295 24.30 -21.89 -17.46
N PRO A 296 24.44 -20.71 -16.87
CA PRO A 296 24.28 -20.50 -15.43
C PRO A 296 22.81 -20.60 -15.04
N THR A 297 22.57 -21.20 -13.89
CA THR A 297 21.27 -21.22 -13.19
C THR A 297 21.45 -20.72 -11.76
N LEU A 298 20.36 -20.49 -11.02
CA LEU A 298 20.44 -20.11 -9.61
C LEU A 298 21.09 -21.17 -8.70
N SER A 299 21.10 -22.43 -9.15
CA SER A 299 21.64 -23.57 -8.40
C SER A 299 22.93 -24.17 -8.98
N GLY A 300 23.57 -23.49 -9.94
CA GLY A 300 24.78 -23.98 -10.60
C GLY A 300 24.71 -23.84 -12.12
N THR A 301 25.23 -24.79 -12.88
CA THR A 301 25.19 -24.81 -14.36
C THR A 301 24.31 -25.92 -14.89
N LYS A 302 23.69 -25.68 -16.05
CA LYS A 302 22.94 -26.72 -16.81
C LYS A 302 23.31 -26.70 -18.28
N LYS A 303 23.24 -27.86 -18.92
CA LYS A 303 23.43 -27.99 -20.35
C LYS A 303 22.12 -27.74 -21.09
N ILE A 304 22.14 -26.85 -22.06
CA ILE A 304 21.03 -26.58 -22.97
C ILE A 304 21.46 -26.86 -24.41
N LYS A 305 20.51 -27.31 -25.26
CA LYS A 305 20.76 -27.57 -26.66
C LYS A 305 20.36 -26.36 -27.50
N VAL A 306 21.30 -25.74 -28.15
CA VAL A 306 21.10 -24.72 -29.17
C VAL A 306 20.80 -25.40 -30.50
N GLY A 307 19.69 -25.04 -31.13
CA GLY A 307 19.31 -25.60 -32.44
C GLY A 307 20.19 -25.09 -33.58
N ALA A 308 20.37 -25.89 -34.64
CA ALA A 308 21.02 -25.39 -35.85
C ALA A 308 20.17 -24.26 -36.50
N GLY A 309 20.83 -23.21 -37.01
CA GLY A 309 20.17 -22.06 -37.59
C GLY A 309 19.58 -21.09 -36.54
N THR A 310 20.07 -21.12 -35.32
CA THR A 310 19.65 -20.22 -34.25
C THR A 310 19.96 -18.75 -34.64
N ARG A 311 18.95 -17.88 -34.58
CA ARG A 311 19.08 -16.44 -34.89
C ARG A 311 19.63 -15.68 -33.70
N HIS A 312 20.38 -14.61 -33.98
CA HIS A 312 20.79 -13.63 -32.96
C HIS A 312 19.60 -13.10 -32.20
N GLY A 313 19.71 -13.02 -30.86
CA GLY A 313 18.65 -12.54 -29.98
C GLY A 313 17.51 -13.54 -29.71
N SER A 314 17.62 -14.79 -30.24
CA SER A 314 16.62 -15.82 -29.95
C SER A 314 16.61 -16.16 -28.45
N ILE A 315 15.39 -16.43 -27.93
CA ILE A 315 15.17 -16.68 -26.50
C ILE A 315 14.84 -18.15 -26.28
N GLN A 316 15.66 -18.81 -25.48
CA GLN A 316 15.39 -20.16 -25.00
C GLN A 316 14.96 -20.12 -23.54
N ARG A 317 13.87 -20.81 -23.19
CA ARG A 317 13.28 -20.78 -21.87
C ARG A 317 13.53 -22.07 -21.10
N LEU A 318 14.10 -21.96 -19.91
CA LEU A 318 14.23 -23.04 -18.95
C LEU A 318 13.16 -22.86 -17.86
N LYS A 319 12.16 -23.74 -17.88
CA LYS A 319 10.97 -23.63 -17.02
C LYS A 319 11.29 -23.96 -15.56
N GLY A 320 10.73 -23.16 -14.63
CA GLY A 320 10.77 -23.43 -13.19
C GLY A 320 12.11 -23.20 -12.50
N GLU A 321 13.12 -22.69 -13.21
CA GLU A 321 14.47 -22.45 -12.68
C GLU A 321 14.72 -20.96 -12.31
N GLY A 322 13.72 -20.12 -12.46
CA GLY A 322 13.78 -18.70 -12.09
C GLY A 322 13.63 -18.47 -10.59
N ALA A 323 13.52 -17.20 -10.22
CA ALA A 323 13.32 -16.79 -8.82
C ALA A 323 11.93 -17.21 -8.30
N PRO A 324 11.80 -17.47 -6.98
CA PRO A 324 10.51 -17.73 -6.36
C PRO A 324 9.52 -16.57 -6.59
N ARG A 325 8.26 -16.91 -6.81
CA ARG A 325 7.19 -15.90 -7.01
C ARG A 325 6.71 -15.34 -5.69
N PRO A 326 6.67 -14.01 -5.49
CA PRO A 326 6.41 -13.39 -4.17
C PRO A 326 5.03 -13.69 -3.55
N LYS A 327 4.06 -14.18 -4.26
CA LYS A 327 2.70 -14.51 -3.76
C LYS A 327 2.13 -15.77 -4.42
N GLY A 328 2.95 -16.52 -5.17
CA GLY A 328 2.53 -17.67 -5.94
C GLY A 328 3.21 -18.95 -5.49
N ARG A 329 2.67 -20.07 -5.91
CA ARG A 329 3.34 -21.36 -5.77
C ARG A 329 4.33 -21.52 -6.94
N GLY A 330 5.55 -21.96 -6.63
CA GLY A 330 6.59 -22.30 -7.61
C GLY A 330 7.48 -21.10 -8.00
N ASN A 331 8.41 -21.41 -8.89
CA ASN A 331 9.41 -20.48 -9.39
C ASN A 331 8.99 -19.90 -10.75
N GLY A 332 9.63 -18.80 -11.14
CA GLY A 332 9.61 -18.31 -12.50
C GLY A 332 10.47 -19.16 -13.44
N ASP A 333 10.75 -18.64 -14.62
CA ASP A 333 11.58 -19.30 -15.63
C ASP A 333 12.87 -18.49 -15.85
N ILE A 334 13.93 -19.12 -16.31
CA ILE A 334 15.10 -18.45 -16.86
C ILE A 334 14.93 -18.36 -18.37
N ARG A 335 15.16 -17.16 -18.93
CA ARG A 335 15.16 -16.88 -20.36
C ARG A 335 16.60 -16.62 -20.78
N TYR A 336 17.16 -17.49 -21.59
CA TYR A 336 18.47 -17.33 -22.16
C TYR A 336 18.34 -16.62 -23.51
N ARG A 337 18.84 -15.38 -23.59
CA ARG A 337 18.94 -14.64 -24.83
C ARG A 337 20.27 -15.02 -25.48
N LEU A 338 20.21 -15.70 -26.61
CA LEU A 338 21.40 -16.14 -27.35
C LEU A 338 21.90 -15.01 -28.24
N GLU A 339 23.09 -14.52 -27.96
CA GLU A 339 23.72 -13.45 -28.74
C GLU A 339 24.94 -14.00 -29.49
N ILE A 340 24.92 -13.86 -30.81
CA ILE A 340 26.06 -14.29 -31.63
C ILE A 340 27.16 -13.25 -31.45
N GLU A 341 28.28 -13.71 -30.87
CA GLU A 341 29.47 -12.89 -30.65
C GLU A 341 30.42 -13.03 -31.81
N MET A 342 30.86 -11.87 -32.34
CA MET A 342 31.84 -11.80 -33.41
C MET A 342 33.22 -11.50 -32.81
N PRO A 343 34.25 -12.28 -33.14
CA PRO A 343 35.61 -11.99 -32.71
C PRO A 343 36.08 -10.65 -33.25
N GLU A 344 36.70 -9.82 -32.42
CA GLU A 344 37.26 -8.52 -32.82
C GLU A 344 38.41 -8.65 -33.84
N LYS A 345 39.18 -9.72 -33.73
CA LYS A 345 40.29 -10.05 -34.65
C LYS A 345 40.16 -11.52 -35.05
N LEU A 346 40.21 -11.75 -36.35
CA LEU A 346 40.24 -13.10 -36.91
C LEU A 346 41.67 -13.62 -36.97
N THR A 347 41.83 -14.93 -36.75
CA THR A 347 43.04 -15.65 -37.09
C THR A 347 43.01 -15.97 -38.58
N LYS A 348 44.19 -16.28 -39.18
CA LYS A 348 44.26 -16.65 -40.60
C LYS A 348 43.34 -17.83 -40.95
N GLU A 349 43.27 -18.82 -40.06
CA GLU A 349 42.36 -19.98 -40.22
C GLU A 349 40.88 -19.56 -40.19
N GLN A 350 40.52 -18.60 -39.37
CA GLN A 350 39.17 -18.03 -39.30
C GLN A 350 38.81 -17.20 -40.52
N GLU A 351 39.75 -16.44 -41.05
CA GLU A 351 39.59 -15.68 -42.30
C GLU A 351 39.33 -16.66 -43.48
N GLU A 352 40.15 -17.71 -43.66
CA GLU A 352 39.97 -18.70 -44.70
C GLU A 352 38.60 -19.46 -44.54
N ALA A 353 38.18 -19.73 -43.30
CA ALA A 353 36.90 -20.32 -43.08
C ALA A 353 35.73 -19.39 -43.39
N ALA A 354 35.89 -18.08 -43.12
CA ALA A 354 34.91 -17.06 -43.43
C ALA A 354 34.77 -16.85 -44.94
N GLU A 355 35.89 -16.89 -45.71
CA GLU A 355 35.87 -16.83 -47.17
C GLU A 355 35.12 -18.03 -47.77
N LYS A 356 35.42 -19.23 -47.34
CA LYS A 356 34.68 -20.44 -47.76
C LYS A 356 33.18 -20.36 -47.43
N LEU A 357 32.86 -19.80 -46.27
CA LEU A 357 31.45 -19.59 -45.86
C LEU A 357 30.77 -18.59 -46.79
N ALA A 358 31.44 -17.47 -47.10
CA ALA A 358 30.94 -16.44 -48.01
C ALA A 358 30.71 -17.00 -49.42
N GLU A 359 31.60 -17.85 -49.93
CA GLU A 359 31.42 -18.54 -51.22
C GLU A 359 30.21 -19.46 -51.21
N ALA A 360 29.96 -20.19 -50.12
CA ALA A 360 28.82 -21.11 -49.98
C ALA A 360 27.47 -20.35 -49.95
N PHE A 361 27.46 -19.10 -49.53
CA PHE A 361 26.27 -18.24 -49.50
C PHE A 361 26.19 -17.32 -50.76
N ASN A 362 27.07 -17.45 -51.72
CA ASN A 362 27.04 -16.70 -52.97
C ASN A 362 25.72 -16.92 -53.70
N GLY A 363 24.96 -15.84 -53.97
CA GLY A 363 23.65 -15.87 -54.65
C GLY A 363 22.46 -15.54 -53.78
N SER A 364 22.57 -15.43 -52.48
CA SER A 364 21.52 -14.97 -51.60
C SER A 364 21.81 -13.56 -51.08
N ASP A 365 21.06 -12.53 -51.54
CA ASP A 365 21.13 -11.19 -50.96
C ASP A 365 20.06 -11.03 -49.86
N PRO A 366 20.46 -10.99 -48.57
CA PRO A 366 19.52 -10.83 -47.47
C PRO A 366 18.83 -9.45 -47.45
N ARG A 367 19.34 -8.50 -48.26
CA ARG A 367 18.81 -7.13 -48.38
C ARG A 367 17.82 -6.96 -49.52
N ALA A 368 17.67 -7.95 -50.41
CA ALA A 368 16.80 -7.89 -51.58
C ALA A 368 15.35 -7.48 -51.25
N GLU A 369 14.80 -8.04 -50.19
CA GLU A 369 13.43 -7.73 -49.70
C GLU A 369 13.36 -6.30 -49.15
N LEU A 370 14.36 -5.85 -48.40
CA LEU A 370 14.45 -4.50 -47.85
C LEU A 370 14.51 -3.45 -48.94
N LEU A 371 15.39 -3.68 -49.93
CA LEU A 371 15.56 -2.78 -51.08
C LEU A 371 14.30 -2.75 -51.95
N GLY A 372 13.63 -3.89 -52.13
CA GLY A 372 12.36 -3.94 -52.86
C GLY A 372 11.22 -3.19 -52.17
N LYS A 373 11.22 -3.12 -50.84
CA LYS A 373 10.25 -2.31 -50.07
C LYS A 373 10.56 -0.82 -50.06
N ALA A 374 11.86 -0.43 -50.13
CA ALA A 374 12.29 0.95 -50.15
C ALA A 374 12.12 1.62 -51.51
N ALA A 375 11.97 0.84 -52.58
CA ALA A 375 11.77 1.33 -53.95
C ALA A 375 10.30 1.52 -54.33
N ARG A 376 9.38 1.29 -53.42
CA ARG A 376 7.94 1.56 -53.54
C ARG A 376 7.56 2.80 -52.73
#